data_c618bd2ba5ee79a171d827a8f38fab82
#
_entry.id   c618bd2ba5ee79a171d827a8f38fab82
#
_cell.length_a   1.000
_cell.length_b   1.000
_cell.length_c   1.000
_cell.angle_alpha   90.00
_cell.angle_beta   90.00
_cell.angle_gamma   90.00
#
_symmetry.space_group_name_H-M   'P 1'
#
loop_
_entity.id
_entity.type
_entity.pdbx_description
1 polymer ?
#
loop_
_entity_poly.entity_id
_entity_poly.type
_entity_poly.pdbx_seq_one_letter_code
_entity_poly.pdbx_strand_id
1 'polypeptide(L)'
;MPLNLQKNLPAVELLKKEHIFVMDSLRASEQDIRPLRVVVLNLMPLKITTETDLVRLLSNTPLQVELDFMKIKGHTPKNTPIEHMKEFYKDFDEMQDDFYDGMIITGAPVEQMPFEEVNYWEEVTEIFDWARTHVTSTLYICWAAQAGLYHFYGVPKYDLPAKMFGVFRHTLREPYVPIFRGFDDEFYVPHSRHTEIRREDVMKVPDLTLLSESEESGVYMAMARGGREFFITGHSEYSPYTLNDEYMRDVNKGLPIAVPRNYYRNNNPALGPVVRWRGHANLRFTNWLNYYVYQETPFRIEDISKLGDL
;
A
#
# COMPACT_ATOMS: atom_id res chain seq x y z
N MET A 1 -5.15 8.23 -19.03
CA MET A 1 -3.86 8.87 -19.31
C MET A 1 -2.86 8.32 -18.29
N PRO A 2 -1.60 8.15 -18.65
CA PRO A 2 -0.69 7.34 -17.86
C PRO A 2 0.02 8.11 -16.76
N LEU A 3 0.62 7.34 -15.85
CA LEU A 3 1.47 7.79 -14.77
C LEU A 3 2.67 8.60 -15.30
N ASN A 4 2.86 9.80 -14.77
CA ASN A 4 4.01 10.64 -15.06
C ASN A 4 5.15 10.28 -14.10
N LEU A 5 6.27 9.79 -14.65
CA LEU A 5 7.42 9.33 -13.87
C LEU A 5 8.71 10.00 -14.33
N GLN A 6 9.65 10.12 -13.42
CA GLN A 6 11.01 10.49 -13.77
C GLN A 6 11.60 9.44 -14.72
N LYS A 7 12.15 9.90 -15.86
CA LYS A 7 12.58 9.04 -16.96
C LYS A 7 13.59 7.95 -16.59
N ASN A 8 14.41 8.21 -15.57
CA ASN A 8 15.48 7.34 -15.08
C ASN A 8 15.04 6.45 -13.89
N LEU A 9 13.78 6.50 -13.47
CA LEU A 9 13.27 5.56 -12.47
C LEU A 9 13.34 4.12 -13.01
N PRO A 10 13.96 3.15 -12.31
CA PRO A 10 14.11 1.77 -12.79
C PRO A 10 12.79 1.10 -13.19
N ALA A 11 11.70 1.44 -12.53
CA ALA A 11 10.36 0.94 -12.86
C ALA A 11 9.95 1.27 -14.29
N VAL A 12 10.37 2.40 -14.87
CA VAL A 12 9.98 2.82 -16.24
C VAL A 12 10.40 1.79 -17.29
N GLU A 13 11.64 1.28 -17.21
CA GLU A 13 12.12 0.28 -18.16
C GLU A 13 11.41 -1.07 -18.03
N LEU A 14 11.04 -1.46 -16.82
CA LEU A 14 10.28 -2.68 -16.58
C LEU A 14 8.86 -2.55 -17.10
N LEU A 15 8.17 -1.44 -16.84
CA LEU A 15 6.82 -1.17 -17.32
C LEU A 15 6.74 -1.14 -18.83
N LYS A 16 7.74 -0.57 -19.52
CA LYS A 16 7.83 -0.62 -20.99
C LYS A 16 7.92 -2.06 -21.52
N LYS A 17 8.69 -2.95 -20.84
CA LYS A 17 8.77 -4.38 -21.19
C LYS A 17 7.44 -5.12 -20.97
N GLU A 18 6.66 -4.67 -20.00
CA GLU A 18 5.32 -5.20 -19.72
C GLU A 18 4.23 -4.57 -20.61
N HIS A 19 4.60 -3.74 -21.59
CA HIS A 19 3.68 -2.98 -22.48
C HIS A 19 2.73 -2.05 -21.72
N ILE A 20 3.12 -1.59 -20.54
CA ILE A 20 2.40 -0.58 -19.76
C ILE A 20 2.90 0.79 -20.18
N PHE A 21 1.95 1.65 -20.61
CA PHE A 21 2.30 2.98 -21.06
C PHE A 21 2.60 3.91 -19.88
N VAL A 22 3.74 4.58 -19.94
CA VAL A 22 4.20 5.59 -18.97
C VAL A 22 4.38 6.90 -19.71
N MET A 23 3.97 8.00 -19.12
CA MET A 23 4.16 9.36 -19.65
C MET A 23 5.46 9.94 -19.10
N ASP A 24 6.19 10.66 -19.92
CA ASP A 24 7.27 11.51 -19.41
C ASP A 24 6.75 12.92 -19.09
N SER A 25 7.52 13.64 -18.28
CA SER A 25 7.15 14.97 -17.81
C SER A 25 6.98 16.00 -18.91
N LEU A 26 7.69 15.86 -20.05
CA LEU A 26 7.55 16.77 -21.19
C LEU A 26 6.15 16.61 -21.82
N ARG A 27 5.74 15.39 -22.10
CA ARG A 27 4.42 15.10 -22.66
C ARG A 27 3.29 15.47 -21.68
N ALA A 28 3.52 15.30 -20.38
CA ALA A 28 2.57 15.69 -19.34
C ALA A 28 2.33 17.21 -19.32
N SER A 29 3.40 18.01 -19.45
CA SER A 29 3.31 19.48 -19.46
C SER A 29 2.61 20.07 -20.70
N GLU A 30 2.47 19.29 -21.78
CA GLU A 30 1.72 19.69 -22.97
C GLU A 30 0.19 19.50 -22.83
N GLN A 31 -0.28 18.95 -21.71
CA GLN A 31 -1.69 18.73 -21.43
C GLN A 31 -2.19 19.72 -20.39
N ASP A 32 -3.25 20.44 -20.70
CA ASP A 32 -3.92 21.39 -19.78
C ASP A 32 -4.80 20.64 -18.76
N ILE A 33 -4.19 19.75 -17.95
CA ILE A 33 -4.87 18.94 -16.94
C ILE A 33 -3.98 18.93 -15.69
N ARG A 34 -4.53 19.28 -14.54
CA ARG A 34 -3.83 19.11 -13.27
C ARG A 34 -3.67 17.62 -12.98
N PRO A 35 -2.45 17.10 -12.90
CA PRO A 35 -2.23 15.71 -12.46
C PRO A 35 -2.60 15.54 -11.00
N LEU A 36 -3.00 14.32 -10.62
CA LEU A 36 -3.11 13.94 -9.22
C LEU A 36 -1.70 13.77 -8.62
N ARG A 37 -1.44 14.41 -7.52
CA ARG A 37 -0.19 14.24 -6.77
C ARG A 37 -0.37 13.12 -5.74
N VAL A 38 0.39 12.06 -5.87
CA VAL A 38 0.39 10.93 -4.93
C VAL A 38 1.76 10.78 -4.30
N VAL A 39 1.82 10.70 -2.98
CA VAL A 39 3.07 10.44 -2.26
C VAL A 39 3.09 9.00 -1.71
N VAL A 40 4.25 8.36 -1.76
CA VAL A 40 4.48 7.03 -1.19
C VAL A 40 5.54 7.10 -0.09
N LEU A 41 5.13 6.91 1.17
CA LEU A 41 6.06 6.61 2.24
C LEU A 41 6.43 5.14 2.16
N ASN A 42 7.62 4.88 1.62
CA ASN A 42 8.09 3.52 1.38
C ASN A 42 8.98 3.03 2.54
N LEU A 43 8.40 2.23 3.44
CA LEU A 43 9.09 1.65 4.60
C LEU A 43 9.67 0.25 4.31
N MET A 44 9.41 -0.31 3.12
CA MET A 44 9.87 -1.65 2.74
C MET A 44 11.40 -1.70 2.54
N PRO A 45 12.04 -2.84 2.86
CA PRO A 45 13.48 -2.99 2.75
C PRO A 45 13.99 -3.07 1.30
N LEU A 46 13.17 -3.57 0.38
CA LEU A 46 13.45 -3.67 -1.07
C LEU A 46 12.69 -2.57 -1.82
N LYS A 47 13.16 -1.33 -1.68
CA LYS A 47 12.43 -0.15 -2.18
C LYS A 47 12.12 -0.20 -3.67
N ILE A 48 13.09 -0.53 -4.52
CA ILE A 48 12.93 -0.58 -5.98
C ILE A 48 11.86 -1.60 -6.40
N THR A 49 11.78 -2.74 -5.72
CA THR A 49 10.73 -3.75 -5.96
C THR A 49 9.35 -3.20 -5.60
N THR A 50 9.24 -2.61 -4.42
CA THR A 50 7.98 -2.02 -3.94
C THR A 50 7.51 -0.86 -4.82
N GLU A 51 8.43 0.02 -5.24
CA GLU A 51 8.16 1.08 -6.21
C GLU A 51 7.56 0.51 -7.48
N THR A 52 8.19 -0.52 -8.05
CA THR A 52 7.74 -1.17 -9.28
C THR A 52 6.35 -1.76 -9.12
N ASP A 53 6.08 -2.42 -8.01
CA ASP A 53 4.78 -3.05 -7.74
C ASP A 53 3.66 -2.00 -7.61
N LEU A 54 3.90 -0.90 -6.89
CA LEU A 54 2.94 0.20 -6.74
C LEU A 54 2.74 0.96 -8.05
N VAL A 55 3.82 1.29 -8.74
CA VAL A 55 3.78 2.02 -10.02
C VAL A 55 2.98 1.24 -11.07
N ARG A 56 3.13 -0.10 -11.11
CA ARG A 56 2.36 -0.96 -12.02
C ARG A 56 0.86 -0.83 -11.79
N LEU A 57 0.40 -0.75 -10.54
CA LEU A 57 -1.01 -0.62 -10.20
C LEU A 57 -1.54 0.81 -10.42
N LEU A 58 -0.75 1.81 -10.04
CA LEU A 58 -1.10 3.22 -10.25
C LEU A 58 -1.12 3.62 -11.73
N SER A 59 -0.43 2.87 -12.60
CA SER A 59 -0.45 3.10 -14.07
C SER A 59 -1.75 2.64 -14.75
N ASN A 60 -2.57 1.83 -14.06
CA ASN A 60 -3.79 1.28 -14.65
C ASN A 60 -5.00 2.22 -14.46
N THR A 61 -4.85 3.48 -14.82
CA THR A 61 -5.89 4.51 -14.73
C THR A 61 -5.82 5.45 -15.93
N PRO A 62 -6.95 6.03 -16.39
CA PRO A 62 -6.95 7.12 -17.35
C PRO A 62 -6.52 8.46 -16.76
N LEU A 63 -6.42 8.58 -15.44
CA LEU A 63 -6.02 9.80 -14.75
C LEU A 63 -4.51 10.03 -14.88
N GLN A 64 -4.10 11.28 -14.95
CA GLN A 64 -2.69 11.64 -14.88
C GLN A 64 -2.28 11.68 -13.42
N VAL A 65 -1.22 10.95 -13.05
CA VAL A 65 -0.71 10.85 -11.68
C VAL A 65 0.77 11.21 -11.67
N GLU A 66 1.14 12.13 -10.81
CA GLU A 66 2.53 12.41 -10.41
C GLU A 66 2.83 11.71 -9.11
N LEU A 67 4.02 11.11 -9.01
CA LEU A 67 4.40 10.28 -7.90
C LEU A 67 5.68 10.80 -7.23
N ASP A 68 5.56 11.13 -5.95
CA ASP A 68 6.69 11.45 -5.07
C ASP A 68 6.95 10.29 -4.11
N PHE A 69 8.24 10.03 -3.80
CA PHE A 69 8.62 9.04 -2.79
C PHE A 69 9.19 9.74 -1.55
N MET A 70 8.64 9.36 -0.40
CA MET A 70 9.06 9.82 0.93
C MET A 70 9.79 8.70 1.67
N LYS A 71 10.80 9.05 2.43
CA LYS A 71 11.55 8.15 3.32
C LYS A 71 11.60 8.72 4.74
N ILE A 72 11.88 7.85 5.70
CA ILE A 72 12.18 8.21 7.08
C ILE A 72 13.58 8.84 7.15
N LYS A 73 13.70 9.96 7.84
CA LYS A 73 14.96 10.69 8.05
C LYS A 73 15.93 9.82 8.86
N GLY A 74 17.18 9.84 8.46
CA GLY A 74 18.22 9.08 9.16
C GLY A 74 18.15 7.56 9.01
N HIS A 75 17.12 7.01 8.36
CA HIS A 75 17.04 5.58 8.06
C HIS A 75 17.68 5.28 6.71
N THR A 76 18.87 4.70 6.74
CA THR A 76 19.58 4.27 5.52
C THR A 76 19.19 2.84 5.18
N PRO A 77 18.52 2.59 4.05
CA PRO A 77 18.14 1.24 3.64
C PRO A 77 19.38 0.42 3.29
N LYS A 78 19.46 -0.81 3.81
CA LYS A 78 20.59 -1.71 3.58
C LYS A 78 20.60 -2.34 2.17
N ASN A 79 19.44 -2.38 1.52
CA ASN A 79 19.22 -3.15 0.28
C ASN A 79 18.90 -2.24 -0.93
N THR A 80 19.14 -0.93 -0.81
CA THR A 80 18.89 0.03 -1.89
C THR A 80 20.12 0.92 -2.06
N PRO A 81 20.60 1.15 -3.28
CA PRO A 81 21.74 2.05 -3.54
C PRO A 81 21.47 3.47 -3.00
N ILE A 82 22.51 4.07 -2.42
CA ILE A 82 22.41 5.44 -1.87
C ILE A 82 22.08 6.45 -2.96
N GLU A 83 22.63 6.26 -4.14
CA GLU A 83 22.37 7.12 -5.32
C GLU A 83 20.89 7.12 -5.68
N HIS A 84 20.24 5.95 -5.68
CA HIS A 84 18.81 5.81 -5.90
C HIS A 84 17.99 6.58 -4.86
N MET A 85 18.38 6.46 -3.58
CA MET A 85 17.72 7.19 -2.49
C MET A 85 17.83 8.70 -2.63
N LYS A 86 19.01 9.19 -3.04
CA LYS A 86 19.24 10.64 -3.23
C LYS A 86 18.51 11.20 -4.45
N GLU A 87 18.32 10.38 -5.47
CA GLU A 87 17.72 10.81 -6.73
C GLU A 87 16.19 10.83 -6.67
N PHE A 88 15.58 9.84 -5.98
CA PHE A 88 14.13 9.62 -6.05
C PHE A 88 13.38 9.86 -4.74
N TYR A 89 14.06 9.94 -3.58
CA TYR A 89 13.42 10.05 -2.28
C TYR A 89 13.71 11.40 -1.62
N LYS A 90 12.67 11.97 -1.01
CA LYS A 90 12.73 13.16 -0.17
C LYS A 90 12.51 12.79 1.30
N ASP A 91 13.10 13.55 2.22
CA ASP A 91 12.78 13.48 3.63
C ASP A 91 11.46 14.19 3.92
N PHE A 92 10.78 13.84 5.02
CA PHE A 92 9.51 14.46 5.40
C PHE A 92 9.63 15.99 5.55
N ASP A 93 10.72 16.50 6.15
CA ASP A 93 10.98 17.93 6.32
C ASP A 93 10.96 18.72 4.99
N GLU A 94 11.27 18.05 3.86
CA GLU A 94 11.28 18.68 2.53
C GLU A 94 9.88 18.74 1.90
N MET A 95 8.91 18.01 2.50
CA MET A 95 7.58 17.78 1.94
C MET A 95 6.44 18.26 2.86
N GLN A 96 6.73 18.64 4.09
CA GLN A 96 5.74 18.94 5.13
C GLN A 96 4.77 20.10 4.79
N ASP A 97 5.18 21.02 3.92
CA ASP A 97 4.36 22.14 3.46
C ASP A 97 3.57 21.82 2.18
N ASP A 98 3.79 20.64 1.59
CA ASP A 98 3.11 20.20 0.37
C ASP A 98 1.75 19.55 0.67
N PHE A 99 0.83 19.62 -0.30
CA PHE A 99 -0.46 18.94 -0.27
C PHE A 99 -0.51 17.86 -1.37
N TYR A 100 -1.17 16.74 -1.05
CA TYR A 100 -1.29 15.59 -1.96
C TYR A 100 -2.74 15.14 -2.10
N ASP A 101 -3.10 14.71 -3.30
CA ASP A 101 -4.41 14.11 -3.56
C ASP A 101 -4.52 12.72 -2.90
N GLY A 102 -3.42 11.98 -2.88
CA GLY A 102 -3.39 10.65 -2.27
C GLY A 102 -2.05 10.30 -1.63
N MET A 103 -2.09 9.38 -0.66
CA MET A 103 -0.88 8.85 -0.02
C MET A 103 -0.95 7.33 0.11
N ILE A 104 0.19 6.67 -0.04
CA ILE A 104 0.35 5.24 0.25
C ILE A 104 1.47 5.09 1.26
N ILE A 105 1.18 4.42 2.37
CA ILE A 105 2.17 4.08 3.40
C ILE A 105 2.34 2.56 3.40
N THR A 106 3.55 2.09 3.08
CA THR A 106 3.82 0.66 2.90
C THR A 106 4.03 -0.07 4.22
N GLY A 107 4.03 -1.38 4.18
CA GLY A 107 4.50 -2.22 5.27
C GLY A 107 5.96 -1.98 5.64
N ALA A 108 6.35 -2.50 6.81
CA ALA A 108 7.72 -2.47 7.31
C ALA A 108 8.07 -3.80 8.00
N PRO A 109 9.34 -4.27 7.95
CA PRO A 109 9.74 -5.56 8.52
C PRO A 109 10.00 -5.48 10.04
N VAL A 110 9.14 -4.77 10.78
CA VAL A 110 9.25 -4.52 12.22
C VAL A 110 7.98 -4.92 12.98
N GLU A 111 7.16 -5.76 12.39
CA GLU A 111 5.82 -6.09 12.89
C GLU A 111 5.80 -6.80 14.24
N GLN A 112 6.87 -7.54 14.61
CA GLN A 112 6.99 -8.24 15.89
C GLN A 112 7.49 -7.34 17.02
N MET A 113 7.94 -6.11 16.72
CA MET A 113 8.33 -5.14 17.75
C MET A 113 7.09 -4.40 18.26
N PRO A 114 7.00 -4.07 19.58
CA PRO A 114 6.08 -3.05 20.05
C PRO A 114 6.21 -1.78 19.20
N PHE A 115 5.11 -1.08 18.95
CA PHE A 115 5.16 0.09 18.07
C PHE A 115 6.10 1.17 18.59
N GLU A 116 6.07 1.43 19.87
CA GLU A 116 6.89 2.46 20.55
C GLU A 116 8.39 2.11 20.59
N GLU A 117 8.76 0.86 20.37
CA GLU A 117 10.16 0.42 20.28
C GLU A 117 10.73 0.54 18.87
N VAL A 118 9.90 0.86 17.86
CA VAL A 118 10.37 1.11 16.51
C VAL A 118 11.11 2.44 16.48
N ASN A 119 12.37 2.43 16.08
CA ASN A 119 13.28 3.58 16.16
C ASN A 119 12.85 4.83 15.37
N TYR A 120 11.88 4.71 14.49
CA TYR A 120 11.29 5.82 13.74
C TYR A 120 9.79 6.01 14.07
N TRP A 121 9.33 5.51 15.20
CA TRP A 121 7.92 5.57 15.59
C TRP A 121 7.39 7.00 15.69
N GLU A 122 8.14 7.89 16.33
CA GLU A 122 7.77 9.31 16.48
C GLU A 122 7.59 10.00 15.12
N GLU A 123 8.54 9.82 14.20
CA GLU A 123 8.45 10.43 12.87
C GLU A 123 7.30 9.84 12.04
N VAL A 124 7.08 8.53 12.09
CA VAL A 124 5.99 7.93 11.33
C VAL A 124 4.62 8.36 11.84
N THR A 125 4.45 8.53 13.15
CA THR A 125 3.18 9.04 13.71
C THR A 125 2.98 10.53 13.41
N GLU A 126 4.03 11.33 13.40
CA GLU A 126 3.98 12.72 12.91
C GLU A 126 3.53 12.77 11.44
N ILE A 127 4.06 11.91 10.58
CA ILE A 127 3.62 11.79 9.19
C ILE A 127 2.15 11.33 9.09
N PHE A 128 1.69 10.43 9.96
CA PHE A 128 0.29 10.00 10.00
C PHE A 128 -0.64 11.18 10.34
N ASP A 129 -0.29 11.99 11.35
CA ASP A 129 -1.07 13.17 11.75
C ASP A 129 -1.03 14.24 10.66
N TRP A 130 0.12 14.48 10.04
CA TRP A 130 0.27 15.34 8.88
C TRP A 130 -0.63 14.91 7.71
N ALA A 131 -0.68 13.62 7.41
CA ALA A 131 -1.50 13.09 6.31
C ALA A 131 -3.00 13.43 6.49
N ARG A 132 -3.50 13.50 7.72
CA ARG A 132 -4.90 13.87 7.99
C ARG A 132 -5.28 15.28 7.55
N THR A 133 -4.30 16.17 7.46
CA THR A 133 -4.52 17.60 7.12
C THR A 133 -3.98 17.99 5.74
N HIS A 134 -3.07 17.19 5.17
CA HIS A 134 -2.39 17.50 3.91
C HIS A 134 -2.70 16.51 2.77
N VAL A 135 -3.43 15.42 3.06
CA VAL A 135 -3.75 14.38 2.07
C VAL A 135 -5.25 14.13 2.03
N THR A 136 -5.84 14.00 0.83
CA THR A 136 -7.28 13.72 0.70
C THR A 136 -7.59 12.29 1.15
N SER A 137 -6.86 11.28 0.65
CA SER A 137 -7.09 9.88 1.03
C SER A 137 -5.78 9.11 1.16
N THR A 138 -5.63 8.29 2.21
CA THR A 138 -4.43 7.54 2.53
C THR A 138 -4.71 6.04 2.57
N LEU A 139 -3.87 5.25 1.88
CA LEU A 139 -3.81 3.78 2.00
C LEU A 139 -2.69 3.39 2.95
N TYR A 140 -3.03 2.80 4.09
CA TYR A 140 -2.10 2.18 5.03
C TYR A 140 -2.02 0.69 4.72
N ILE A 141 -0.83 0.14 4.43
CA ILE A 141 -0.65 -1.26 4.00
C ILE A 141 0.15 -2.05 5.02
N CYS A 142 -0.33 -3.25 5.37
CA CYS A 142 0.29 -4.23 6.25
C CYS A 142 0.66 -3.66 7.63
N TRP A 143 1.95 -3.53 7.95
CA TRP A 143 2.40 -2.95 9.21
C TRP A 143 1.86 -1.51 9.40
N ALA A 144 1.89 -0.68 8.37
CA ALA A 144 1.34 0.67 8.45
C ALA A 144 -0.15 0.68 8.77
N ALA A 145 -0.93 -0.31 8.27
CA ALA A 145 -2.34 -0.46 8.64
C ALA A 145 -2.52 -0.74 10.13
N GLN A 146 -1.71 -1.63 10.69
CA GLN A 146 -1.73 -1.94 12.13
C GLN A 146 -1.28 -0.73 12.95
N ALA A 147 -0.21 -0.06 12.51
CA ALA A 147 0.34 1.12 13.17
C ALA A 147 -0.65 2.31 13.18
N GLY A 148 -1.29 2.59 12.04
CA GLY A 148 -2.31 3.64 11.94
C GLY A 148 -3.57 3.33 12.76
N LEU A 149 -4.05 2.09 12.75
CA LEU A 149 -5.16 1.65 13.59
C LEU A 149 -4.84 1.77 15.07
N TYR A 150 -3.62 1.47 15.47
CA TYR A 150 -3.16 1.64 16.85
C TYR A 150 -3.07 3.12 17.22
N HIS A 151 -2.37 3.92 16.41
CA HIS A 151 -2.15 5.34 16.66
C HIS A 151 -3.44 6.15 16.77
N PHE A 152 -4.37 5.96 15.83
CA PHE A 152 -5.57 6.77 15.74
C PHE A 152 -6.75 6.23 16.56
N TYR A 153 -6.83 4.91 16.71
CA TYR A 153 -8.05 4.27 17.23
C TYR A 153 -7.79 3.33 18.40
N GLY A 154 -6.52 3.17 18.83
CA GLY A 154 -6.15 2.29 19.94
C GLY A 154 -6.38 0.81 19.66
N VAL A 155 -6.51 0.39 18.39
CA VAL A 155 -6.69 -1.01 18.01
C VAL A 155 -5.36 -1.75 18.12
N PRO A 156 -5.21 -2.74 19.03
CA PRO A 156 -3.95 -3.42 19.24
C PRO A 156 -3.66 -4.45 18.14
N LYS A 157 -2.39 -4.79 17.96
CA LYS A 157 -1.97 -5.97 17.20
C LYS A 157 -1.70 -7.15 18.11
N TYR A 158 -1.78 -8.35 17.56
CA TYR A 158 -1.53 -9.61 18.26
C TYR A 158 -0.57 -10.47 17.46
N ASP A 159 0.32 -11.18 18.16
CA ASP A 159 1.20 -12.16 17.53
C ASP A 159 0.41 -13.38 17.04
N LEU A 160 0.74 -13.85 15.86
CA LEU A 160 0.23 -15.09 15.31
C LEU A 160 1.09 -16.26 15.77
N PRO A 161 0.50 -17.45 16.02
CA PRO A 161 1.24 -18.64 16.43
C PRO A 161 2.19 -19.15 15.33
N ALA A 162 1.93 -18.79 14.07
CA ALA A 162 2.76 -19.07 12.92
C ALA A 162 2.57 -17.95 11.88
N LYS A 163 3.56 -17.77 11.02
CA LYS A 163 3.49 -16.79 9.93
C LYS A 163 2.26 -17.03 9.05
N MET A 164 1.43 -16.02 8.87
CA MET A 164 0.37 -15.97 7.86
C MET A 164 1.04 -15.77 6.50
N PHE A 165 1.20 -16.86 5.73
CA PHE A 165 2.00 -16.86 4.53
C PHE A 165 1.32 -17.58 3.37
N GLY A 166 0.91 -16.84 2.35
CA GLY A 166 0.20 -17.40 1.19
C GLY A 166 -0.83 -16.46 0.58
N VAL A 167 -1.77 -17.04 -0.17
CA VAL A 167 -2.85 -16.35 -0.86
C VAL A 167 -4.18 -16.83 -0.29
N PHE A 168 -4.93 -15.94 0.33
CA PHE A 168 -6.14 -16.27 1.07
C PHE A 168 -7.37 -15.69 0.39
N ARG A 169 -8.50 -16.40 0.54
CA ARG A 169 -9.80 -15.97 0.07
C ARG A 169 -10.41 -14.98 1.05
N HIS A 170 -10.98 -13.91 0.53
CA HIS A 170 -11.66 -12.85 1.28
C HIS A 170 -13.08 -12.69 0.79
N THR A 171 -13.95 -12.17 1.66
CA THR A 171 -15.34 -11.81 1.37
C THR A 171 -15.59 -10.34 1.69
N LEU A 172 -16.54 -9.76 1.00
CA LEU A 172 -16.97 -8.38 1.22
C LEU A 172 -17.97 -8.34 2.40
N ARG A 173 -17.79 -7.36 3.29
CA ARG A 173 -18.76 -7.03 4.34
C ARG A 173 -19.64 -5.86 3.93
N GLU A 174 -19.06 -4.93 3.17
CA GLU A 174 -19.72 -3.76 2.62
C GLU A 174 -19.58 -3.74 1.08
N PRO A 175 -20.32 -4.56 0.34
CA PRO A 175 -20.11 -4.76 -1.10
C PRO A 175 -20.43 -3.54 -1.96
N TYR A 176 -21.20 -2.59 -1.43
CA TYR A 176 -21.62 -1.39 -2.16
C TYR A 176 -20.68 -0.19 -1.98
N VAL A 177 -19.66 -0.31 -1.13
CA VAL A 177 -18.66 0.75 -0.96
C VAL A 177 -17.84 0.88 -2.25
N PRO A 178 -17.66 2.09 -2.80
CA PRO A 178 -17.04 2.30 -4.13
C PRO A 178 -15.66 1.67 -4.32
N ILE A 179 -14.90 1.45 -3.25
CA ILE A 179 -13.58 0.78 -3.33
C ILE A 179 -13.69 -0.63 -3.92
N PHE A 180 -14.84 -1.29 -3.78
CA PHE A 180 -15.10 -2.64 -4.27
C PHE A 180 -15.92 -2.69 -5.58
N ARG A 181 -16.12 -1.56 -6.23
CA ARG A 181 -16.86 -1.56 -7.49
C ARG A 181 -16.20 -2.46 -8.53
N GLY A 182 -16.95 -3.45 -9.02
CA GLY A 182 -16.49 -4.46 -9.97
C GLY A 182 -15.77 -5.66 -9.34
N PHE A 183 -15.72 -5.74 -8.00
CA PHE A 183 -15.25 -6.95 -7.33
C PHE A 183 -16.29 -8.07 -7.41
N ASP A 184 -15.81 -9.29 -7.42
CA ASP A 184 -16.61 -10.48 -7.15
C ASP A 184 -16.91 -10.59 -5.65
N ASP A 185 -17.90 -11.41 -5.27
CA ASP A 185 -18.27 -11.66 -3.86
C ASP A 185 -17.10 -12.24 -3.06
N GLU A 186 -16.21 -12.97 -3.74
CA GLU A 186 -14.99 -13.58 -3.22
C GLU A 186 -13.79 -13.17 -4.05
N PHE A 187 -12.69 -12.87 -3.40
CA PHE A 187 -11.44 -12.50 -4.06
C PHE A 187 -10.23 -12.98 -3.26
N TYR A 188 -9.08 -13.00 -3.89
CA TYR A 188 -7.85 -13.50 -3.29
C TYR A 188 -6.85 -12.40 -3.03
N VAL A 189 -6.14 -12.49 -1.87
CA VAL A 189 -5.09 -11.54 -1.49
C VAL A 189 -3.88 -12.28 -0.91
N PRO A 190 -2.65 -11.91 -1.32
CA PRO A 190 -1.43 -12.35 -0.66
C PRO A 190 -1.28 -11.78 0.75
N HIS A 191 -0.80 -12.60 1.67
CA HIS A 191 -0.39 -12.20 3.02
C HIS A 191 1.00 -12.76 3.33
N SER A 192 1.81 -11.95 4.03
CA SER A 192 3.08 -12.33 4.62
C SER A 192 3.28 -11.52 5.90
N ARG A 193 2.83 -12.05 7.03
CA ARG A 193 2.85 -11.34 8.31
C ARG A 193 2.90 -12.28 9.52
N HIS A 194 3.45 -11.81 10.62
CA HIS A 194 3.53 -12.51 11.91
C HIS A 194 2.54 -11.98 12.96
N THR A 195 1.82 -10.92 12.62
CA THR A 195 0.84 -10.28 13.52
C THR A 195 -0.51 -10.11 12.85
N GLU A 196 -1.55 -9.91 13.66
CA GLU A 196 -2.91 -9.67 13.19
C GLU A 196 -3.59 -8.54 13.97
N ILE A 197 -4.68 -8.02 13.40
CA ILE A 197 -5.71 -7.24 14.09
C ILE A 197 -6.92 -8.12 14.23
N ARG A 198 -7.61 -8.04 15.37
CA ARG A 198 -8.81 -8.81 15.60
C ARG A 198 -10.06 -8.04 15.20
N ARG A 199 -11.00 -8.77 14.62
CA ARG A 199 -12.29 -8.23 14.23
C ARG A 199 -13.01 -7.54 15.40
N GLU A 200 -12.99 -8.17 16.58
CA GLU A 200 -13.68 -7.68 17.78
C GLU A 200 -13.17 -6.30 18.19
N ASP A 201 -11.89 -6.02 18.00
CA ASP A 201 -11.30 -4.72 18.36
C ASP A 201 -11.64 -3.65 17.33
N VAL A 202 -11.64 -3.98 16.04
CA VAL A 202 -12.12 -3.07 14.98
C VAL A 202 -13.60 -2.71 15.19
N MET A 203 -14.44 -3.70 15.48
CA MET A 203 -15.89 -3.51 15.66
C MET A 203 -16.28 -2.75 16.94
N LYS A 204 -15.37 -2.59 17.91
CA LYS A 204 -15.57 -1.75 19.10
C LYS A 204 -15.42 -0.26 18.82
N VAL A 205 -14.78 0.12 17.72
CA VAL A 205 -14.52 1.52 17.37
C VAL A 205 -15.60 2.00 16.41
N PRO A 206 -16.49 2.93 16.83
CA PRO A 206 -17.61 3.39 16.00
C PRO A 206 -17.18 4.07 14.70
N ASP A 207 -15.99 4.70 14.69
CA ASP A 207 -15.45 5.43 13.54
C ASP A 207 -14.83 4.50 12.49
N LEU A 208 -14.72 3.20 12.77
CA LEU A 208 -14.19 2.21 11.84
C LEU A 208 -15.30 1.40 11.18
N THR A 209 -15.23 1.27 9.87
CA THR A 209 -16.07 0.34 9.10
C THR A 209 -15.22 -0.83 8.63
N LEU A 210 -15.58 -2.06 9.05
CA LEU A 210 -14.95 -3.28 8.54
C LEU A 210 -15.49 -3.58 7.13
N LEU A 211 -14.64 -3.45 6.12
CA LEU A 211 -15.03 -3.58 4.72
C LEU A 211 -14.90 -5.00 4.19
N SER A 212 -13.88 -5.73 4.60
CA SER A 212 -13.59 -7.08 4.10
C SER A 212 -12.74 -7.88 5.08
N GLU A 213 -12.98 -9.20 5.10
CA GLU A 213 -12.26 -10.14 5.95
C GLU A 213 -12.16 -11.53 5.30
N SER A 214 -11.36 -12.39 5.90
CA SER A 214 -11.16 -13.80 5.54
C SER A 214 -11.39 -14.68 6.76
N GLU A 215 -12.00 -15.84 6.58
CA GLU A 215 -12.09 -16.86 7.64
C GLU A 215 -10.71 -17.38 8.07
N GLU A 216 -9.74 -17.38 7.14
CA GLU A 216 -8.40 -17.93 7.38
C GLU A 216 -7.39 -16.87 7.81
N SER A 217 -7.46 -15.66 7.24
CA SER A 217 -6.48 -14.60 7.49
C SER A 217 -7.02 -13.39 8.27
N GLY A 218 -8.27 -13.45 8.73
CA GLY A 218 -8.86 -12.39 9.57
C GLY A 218 -9.19 -11.10 8.82
N VAL A 219 -9.12 -9.97 9.51
CA VAL A 219 -9.41 -8.64 8.97
C VAL A 219 -8.49 -8.34 7.79
N TYR A 220 -9.09 -7.93 6.66
CA TYR A 220 -8.33 -7.50 5.48
C TYR A 220 -8.35 -5.99 5.32
N MET A 221 -9.53 -5.38 5.34
CA MET A 221 -9.66 -3.95 5.08
C MET A 221 -10.67 -3.31 6.03
N ALA A 222 -10.24 -2.25 6.67
CA ALA A 222 -11.09 -1.32 7.41
C ALA A 222 -10.96 0.09 6.80
N MET A 223 -12.01 0.89 6.97
CA MET A 223 -12.08 2.27 6.48
C MET A 223 -12.50 3.20 7.61
N ALA A 224 -11.98 4.41 7.60
CA ALA A 224 -12.39 5.48 8.48
C ALA A 224 -12.59 6.80 7.71
N ARG A 225 -13.24 7.76 8.36
CA ARG A 225 -13.43 9.13 7.87
C ARG A 225 -13.96 9.18 6.43
N GLY A 226 -14.97 8.32 6.14
CA GLY A 226 -15.63 8.29 4.83
C GLY A 226 -14.77 7.85 3.65
N GLY A 227 -13.59 7.26 3.88
CA GLY A 227 -12.64 6.86 2.83
C GLY A 227 -11.40 7.74 2.73
N ARG A 228 -11.22 8.65 3.68
CA ARG A 228 -9.94 9.35 3.82
C ARG A 228 -8.83 8.47 4.39
N GLU A 229 -9.19 7.35 5.05
CA GLU A 229 -8.25 6.39 5.61
C GLU A 229 -8.69 4.96 5.29
N PHE A 230 -7.80 4.18 4.66
CA PHE A 230 -7.99 2.76 4.42
C PHE A 230 -6.85 1.97 5.07
N PHE A 231 -7.19 1.01 5.91
CA PHE A 231 -6.26 0.14 6.62
C PHE A 231 -6.34 -1.27 6.02
N ILE A 232 -5.26 -1.70 5.36
CA ILE A 232 -5.22 -2.90 4.52
C ILE A 232 -4.13 -3.83 5.02
N THR A 233 -4.48 -4.99 5.58
CA THR A 233 -3.53 -5.90 6.21
C THR A 233 -2.80 -6.83 5.24
N GLY A 234 -3.31 -6.99 4.02
CA GLY A 234 -2.74 -7.85 2.98
C GLY A 234 -2.03 -7.08 1.88
N HIS A 235 -1.40 -7.81 0.99
CA HIS A 235 -0.48 -7.30 -0.03
C HIS A 235 -0.96 -7.57 -1.46
N SER A 236 -2.04 -6.94 -1.90
CA SER A 236 -2.48 -7.11 -3.28
C SER A 236 -1.57 -6.44 -4.32
N GLU A 237 -0.64 -5.58 -3.89
CA GLU A 237 0.39 -4.99 -4.73
C GLU A 237 1.50 -5.96 -5.13
N TYR A 238 1.67 -7.07 -4.45
CA TYR A 238 2.75 -8.02 -4.70
C TYR A 238 2.79 -8.52 -6.15
N SER A 239 4.02 -8.58 -6.68
CA SER A 239 4.30 -9.23 -7.95
C SER A 239 4.03 -10.74 -7.87
N PRO A 240 3.93 -11.42 -9.03
CA PRO A 240 3.74 -12.88 -9.05
C PRO A 240 4.76 -13.67 -8.23
N TYR A 241 5.99 -13.17 -8.11
CA TYR A 241 7.10 -13.89 -7.51
C TYR A 241 7.48 -13.42 -6.10
N THR A 242 6.89 -12.37 -5.56
CA THR A 242 7.29 -11.79 -4.25
C THR A 242 7.26 -12.84 -3.12
N LEU A 243 6.19 -13.64 -3.00
CA LEU A 243 6.13 -14.71 -2.00
C LEU A 243 7.10 -15.86 -2.30
N ASN A 244 7.37 -16.14 -3.59
CA ASN A 244 8.37 -17.13 -3.98
C ASN A 244 9.78 -16.69 -3.54
N ASP A 245 10.13 -15.46 -3.82
CA ASP A 245 11.46 -14.93 -3.51
C ASP A 245 11.68 -14.88 -2.00
N GLU A 246 10.64 -14.55 -1.24
CA GLU A 246 10.66 -14.62 0.22
C GLU A 246 10.82 -16.06 0.71
N TYR A 247 10.05 -17.00 0.18
CA TYR A 247 10.13 -18.42 0.51
C TYR A 247 11.52 -18.98 0.22
N MET A 248 12.04 -18.76 -1.00
CA MET A 248 13.36 -19.24 -1.42
C MET A 248 14.50 -18.61 -0.64
N ARG A 249 14.38 -17.32 -0.32
CA ARG A 249 15.33 -16.61 0.56
C ARG A 249 15.47 -17.30 1.91
N ASP A 250 14.34 -17.64 2.53
CA ASP A 250 14.34 -18.19 3.88
C ASP A 250 14.74 -19.68 3.87
N VAL A 251 14.33 -20.45 2.87
CA VAL A 251 14.82 -21.83 2.63
C VAL A 251 16.33 -21.85 2.46
N ASN A 252 16.88 -20.94 1.63
CA ASN A 252 18.33 -20.86 1.37
C ASN A 252 19.14 -20.45 2.61
N LYS A 253 18.50 -19.75 3.56
CA LYS A 253 19.09 -19.41 4.86
C LYS A 253 18.91 -20.50 5.91
N GLY A 254 18.23 -21.60 5.60
CA GLY A 254 17.91 -22.67 6.55
C GLY A 254 16.91 -22.23 7.65
N LEU A 255 16.14 -21.17 7.40
CA LEU A 255 15.12 -20.70 8.34
C LEU A 255 13.84 -21.55 8.23
N PRO A 256 13.12 -21.77 9.35
CA PRO A 256 11.86 -22.49 9.34
C PRO A 256 10.79 -21.64 8.62
N ILE A 257 10.43 -22.06 7.43
CA ILE A 257 9.35 -21.42 6.66
C ILE A 257 8.47 -22.49 6.03
N ALA A 258 7.15 -22.30 6.10
CA ALA A 258 6.19 -23.15 5.42
C ALA A 258 6.06 -22.74 3.94
N VAL A 259 5.69 -23.69 3.09
CA VAL A 259 5.30 -23.38 1.71
C VAL A 259 4.12 -22.41 1.73
N PRO A 260 4.16 -21.31 0.96
CA PRO A 260 3.05 -20.34 0.95
C PRO A 260 1.75 -21.01 0.48
N ARG A 261 0.69 -20.88 1.30
CA ARG A 261 -0.60 -21.55 1.08
C ARG A 261 -1.29 -21.00 -0.17
N ASN A 262 -1.91 -21.89 -0.95
CA ASN A 262 -2.72 -21.53 -2.13
C ASN A 262 -1.98 -20.72 -3.21
N TYR A 263 -0.66 -20.71 -3.17
CA TYR A 263 0.17 -19.87 -4.02
C TYR A 263 0.76 -20.63 -5.22
N TYR A 264 1.36 -21.78 -4.99
CA TYR A 264 1.89 -22.60 -6.09
C TYR A 264 0.82 -23.51 -6.70
N ARG A 265 0.99 -23.82 -7.99
CA ARG A 265 0.15 -24.83 -8.66
C ARG A 265 0.29 -26.16 -7.92
N ASN A 266 -0.85 -26.73 -7.52
CA ASN A 266 -0.92 -27.98 -6.73
C ASN A 266 -0.06 -27.95 -5.44
N ASN A 267 0.16 -26.77 -4.86
CA ASN A 267 1.04 -26.56 -3.69
C ASN A 267 2.49 -27.04 -3.90
N ASN A 268 2.95 -27.13 -5.15
CA ASN A 268 4.29 -27.59 -5.50
C ASN A 268 5.15 -26.40 -6.00
N PRO A 269 6.20 -25.99 -5.26
CA PRO A 269 7.09 -24.88 -5.65
C PRO A 269 7.72 -25.07 -7.05
N ALA A 270 7.97 -26.30 -7.48
CA ALA A 270 8.55 -26.57 -8.79
C ALA A 270 7.62 -26.22 -9.97
N LEU A 271 6.31 -26.08 -9.72
CA LEU A 271 5.31 -25.77 -10.76
C LEU A 271 5.02 -24.26 -10.89
N GLY A 272 5.67 -23.43 -10.08
CA GLY A 272 5.54 -21.97 -10.10
C GLY A 272 4.23 -21.44 -9.50
N PRO A 273 4.17 -20.10 -9.31
CA PRO A 273 3.02 -19.44 -8.70
C PRO A 273 1.79 -19.38 -9.62
N VAL A 274 0.61 -19.31 -8.99
CA VAL A 274 -0.67 -19.05 -9.64
C VAL A 274 -1.22 -17.72 -9.14
N VAL A 275 -1.17 -16.69 -9.97
CA VAL A 275 -1.68 -15.36 -9.63
C VAL A 275 -3.20 -15.33 -9.69
N ARG A 276 -3.85 -15.02 -8.56
CA ARG A 276 -5.31 -14.96 -8.41
C ARG A 276 -5.81 -13.60 -7.90
N TRP A 277 -4.90 -12.63 -7.66
CA TRP A 277 -5.22 -11.33 -7.03
C TRP A 277 -5.07 -10.13 -7.98
N ARG A 278 -4.45 -10.27 -9.14
CA ARG A 278 -4.09 -9.17 -10.03
C ARG A 278 -5.30 -8.34 -10.48
N GLY A 279 -6.41 -8.98 -10.85
CA GLY A 279 -7.60 -8.29 -11.31
C GLY A 279 -8.19 -7.37 -10.23
N HIS A 280 -8.41 -7.92 -9.03
CA HIS A 280 -8.94 -7.18 -7.89
C HIS A 280 -7.96 -6.14 -7.35
N ALA A 281 -6.65 -6.40 -7.42
CA ALA A 281 -5.63 -5.40 -7.09
C ALA A 281 -5.75 -4.16 -7.99
N ASN A 282 -5.83 -4.36 -9.31
CA ASN A 282 -6.01 -3.25 -10.27
C ASN A 282 -7.32 -2.50 -10.02
N LEU A 283 -8.44 -3.22 -9.82
CA LEU A 283 -9.74 -2.60 -9.52
C LEU A 283 -9.65 -1.73 -8.25
N ARG A 284 -9.07 -2.25 -7.17
CA ARG A 284 -8.94 -1.51 -5.91
C ARG A 284 -8.17 -0.21 -6.08
N PHE A 285 -7.00 -0.24 -6.71
CA PHE A 285 -6.20 0.97 -6.92
C PHE A 285 -6.88 1.96 -7.87
N THR A 286 -7.50 1.47 -8.94
CA THR A 286 -8.28 2.32 -9.86
C THR A 286 -9.50 2.94 -9.16
N ASN A 287 -10.23 2.18 -8.36
CA ASN A 287 -11.37 2.68 -7.59
C ASN A 287 -10.94 3.69 -6.53
N TRP A 288 -9.83 3.44 -5.83
CA TRP A 288 -9.28 4.40 -4.87
C TRP A 288 -8.92 5.71 -5.55
N LEU A 289 -8.14 5.68 -6.63
CA LEU A 289 -7.77 6.87 -7.39
C LEU A 289 -8.98 7.64 -7.92
N ASN A 290 -10.02 6.93 -8.38
CA ASN A 290 -11.19 7.56 -8.97
C ASN A 290 -12.14 8.12 -7.90
N TYR A 291 -12.54 7.31 -6.90
CA TYR A 291 -13.63 7.64 -6.00
C TYR A 291 -13.20 8.34 -4.73
N TYR A 292 -11.96 8.17 -4.27
CA TYR A 292 -11.48 8.69 -2.98
C TYR A 292 -10.32 9.68 -3.11
N VAL A 293 -9.69 9.73 -4.29
CA VAL A 293 -8.65 10.70 -4.59
C VAL A 293 -9.20 11.75 -5.54
N TYR A 294 -9.51 11.38 -6.78
CA TYR A 294 -9.90 12.35 -7.81
C TYR A 294 -11.22 13.07 -7.53
N GLN A 295 -12.26 12.34 -7.09
CA GLN A 295 -13.58 12.93 -6.87
C GLN A 295 -13.69 13.70 -5.55
N GLU A 296 -12.89 13.35 -4.54
CA GLU A 296 -12.94 13.96 -3.20
C GLU A 296 -11.92 15.09 -3.01
N THR A 297 -10.88 15.16 -3.84
CA THR A 297 -9.91 16.26 -3.72
C THR A 297 -10.57 17.59 -4.05
N PRO A 298 -10.45 18.61 -3.18
CA PRO A 298 -10.98 19.95 -3.43
C PRO A 298 -10.37 20.57 -4.69
N PHE A 299 -11.10 21.49 -5.33
CA PHE A 299 -10.60 22.25 -6.47
C PHE A 299 -9.28 22.97 -6.15
N ARG A 300 -9.18 23.53 -4.94
CA ARG A 300 -7.92 24.05 -4.39
C ARG A 300 -7.36 23.01 -3.45
N ILE A 301 -6.21 22.47 -3.77
CA ILE A 301 -5.60 21.39 -2.99
C ILE A 301 -5.31 21.80 -1.53
N GLU A 302 -5.04 23.08 -1.28
CA GLU A 302 -4.80 23.62 0.06
C GLU A 302 -6.06 23.57 0.95
N ASP A 303 -7.24 23.47 0.36
CA ASP A 303 -8.50 23.32 1.10
C ASP A 303 -8.68 21.93 1.71
N ILE A 304 -7.78 20.99 1.45
CA ILE A 304 -7.74 19.65 2.10
C ILE A 304 -7.71 19.79 3.62
N SER A 305 -6.97 20.76 4.14
CA SER A 305 -6.91 21.03 5.58
C SER A 305 -8.27 21.38 6.22
N LYS A 306 -9.25 21.78 5.40
CA LYS A 306 -10.61 22.13 5.82
C LYS A 306 -11.61 20.98 5.66
N LEU A 307 -11.19 19.88 5.03
CA LEU A 307 -12.02 18.69 4.90
C LEU A 307 -12.27 18.10 6.29
N GLY A 308 -13.52 18.12 6.72
CA GLY A 308 -13.98 17.35 7.87
C GLY A 308 -13.93 15.84 7.60
N ASP A 309 -14.53 15.09 8.48
CA ASP A 309 -14.86 13.68 8.19
C ASP A 309 -15.92 13.68 7.08
N LEU A 310 -15.67 12.91 6.01
CA LEU A 310 -16.57 12.76 4.88
C LEU A 310 -17.80 11.95 5.26
#